data_aa46062d6e03a70193b36fa4092333dd
#
_entry.id   aa46062d6e03a70193b36fa4092333dd
#
_cell.length_a   1.000
_cell.length_b   1.000
_cell.length_c   1.000
_cell.angle_alpha   90.00
_cell.angle_beta   90.00
_cell.angle_gamma   90.00
#
_symmetry.space_group_name_H-M   'P 1'
#
loop_
_entity.id
_entity.type
_entity.pdbx_description
1 polymer ?
#
loop_
_entity_poly.entity_id
_entity_poly.type
_entity_poly.pdbx_seq_one_letter_code
_entity_poly.pdbx_strand_id
1 'polypeptide(L)'
;WANSPFVLQRRTFWYYQGRLRWIGKTPPENTEDLLSLIEATITQEQAEVQWAMNFTAGWIGVFDEQYRDRCIELGKRTGLYKDEKVSKGCTPNYLPDFIRIEYNKRQKD
;
A
#
# COMPACT_ATOMS: atom_id res chain seq x y z
N TRP A 1 -9.91 13.90 -2.99
CA TRP A 1 -8.97 13.84 -4.12
C TRP A 1 -8.77 12.43 -4.70
N ALA A 2 -9.29 11.40 -4.02
CA ALA A 2 -9.20 10.03 -4.54
C ALA A 2 -9.80 9.91 -5.94
N ASN A 3 -10.84 10.69 -6.24
CA ASN A 3 -11.53 10.66 -7.52
C ASN A 3 -11.24 11.87 -8.40
N SER A 4 -10.19 12.64 -8.07
CA SER A 4 -9.81 13.81 -8.86
C SER A 4 -9.43 13.41 -10.29
N PRO A 5 -9.77 14.22 -11.31
CA PRO A 5 -9.31 13.95 -12.68
C PRO A 5 -7.80 14.18 -12.85
N PHE A 6 -7.13 14.82 -11.89
CA PHE A 6 -5.71 15.13 -11.99
C PHE A 6 -4.88 14.04 -11.31
N VAL A 7 -3.93 13.46 -12.07
CA VAL A 7 -3.05 12.38 -11.59
C VAL A 7 -2.29 12.81 -10.34
N LEU A 8 -1.72 14.03 -10.33
CA LEU A 8 -0.94 14.52 -9.19
C LEU A 8 -1.77 14.59 -7.92
N GLN A 9 -3.04 15.01 -8.02
CA GLN A 9 -3.92 15.08 -6.85
C GLN A 9 -4.25 13.69 -6.32
N ARG A 10 -4.52 12.72 -7.22
CA ARG A 10 -4.78 11.35 -6.80
C ARG A 10 -3.55 10.74 -6.12
N ARG A 11 -2.35 10.95 -6.70
CA ARG A 11 -1.10 10.47 -6.11
C ARG A 11 -0.88 11.07 -4.72
N THR A 12 -1.08 12.37 -4.58
CA THR A 12 -0.89 13.07 -3.30
C THR A 12 -1.84 12.52 -2.24
N PHE A 13 -3.10 12.31 -2.60
CA PHE A 13 -4.08 11.73 -1.69
C PHE A 13 -3.62 10.37 -1.17
N TRP A 14 -3.25 9.46 -2.08
CA TRP A 14 -2.88 8.09 -1.70
C TRP A 14 -1.58 8.05 -0.90
N TYR A 15 -0.59 8.82 -1.31
CA TYR A 15 0.67 8.90 -0.58
C TYR A 15 0.45 9.39 0.86
N TYR A 16 -0.39 10.40 1.02
CA TYR A 16 -0.71 10.94 2.34
C TYR A 16 -1.37 9.88 3.23
N GLN A 17 -2.31 9.13 2.69
CA GLN A 17 -2.98 8.06 3.44
C GLN A 17 -1.98 7.00 3.91
N GLY A 18 -1.02 6.64 3.05
CA GLY A 18 0.04 5.70 3.41
C GLY A 18 0.94 6.25 4.51
N ARG A 19 1.31 7.52 4.41
CA ARG A 19 2.16 8.16 5.42
C ARG A 19 1.50 8.22 6.79
N LEU A 20 0.21 8.51 6.84
CA LEU A 20 -0.51 8.53 8.12
C LEU A 20 -0.36 7.21 8.88
N ARG A 21 -0.33 6.11 8.15
CA ARG A 21 -0.17 4.80 8.75
C ARG A 21 1.28 4.46 9.09
N TRP A 22 2.19 4.81 8.16
CA TRP A 22 3.63 4.54 8.31
C TRP A 22 4.24 5.27 9.51
N ILE A 23 3.92 6.54 9.72
CA ILE A 23 4.53 7.33 10.78
C ILE A 23 3.87 7.14 12.15
N GLY A 24 2.98 6.16 12.28
CA GLY A 24 2.42 5.76 13.56
C GLY A 24 1.34 6.65 14.13
N LYS A 25 0.81 7.58 13.36
CA LYS A 25 -0.35 8.35 13.78
C LYS A 25 -1.61 7.51 13.66
N THR A 26 -2.61 7.83 14.48
CA THR A 26 -3.90 7.15 14.38
C THR A 26 -4.49 7.37 12.99
N PRO A 27 -4.70 6.31 12.21
CA PRO A 27 -5.27 6.48 10.87
C PRO A 27 -6.74 6.90 10.97
N PRO A 28 -7.26 7.62 9.97
CA PRO A 28 -8.68 7.90 9.90
C PRO A 28 -9.48 6.59 9.71
N GLU A 29 -10.76 6.63 10.07
CA GLU A 29 -11.63 5.45 9.97
C GLU A 29 -12.14 5.24 8.54
N ASN A 30 -11.21 5.19 7.59
CA ASN A 30 -11.54 5.05 6.17
C ASN A 30 -10.81 3.87 5.50
N THR A 31 -10.17 3.00 6.30
CA THR A 31 -9.33 1.94 5.76
C THR A 31 -10.10 0.98 4.87
N GLU A 32 -11.30 0.56 5.29
CA GLU A 32 -12.11 -0.34 4.48
C GLU A 32 -12.48 0.27 3.13
N ASP A 33 -12.91 1.52 3.13
CA ASP A 33 -13.28 2.21 1.89
C ASP A 33 -12.09 2.39 0.97
N LEU A 34 -10.94 2.79 1.53
CA LEU A 34 -9.73 2.98 0.73
C LEU A 34 -9.24 1.66 0.15
N LEU A 35 -9.23 0.60 0.94
CA LEU A 35 -8.74 -0.69 0.46
C LEU A 35 -9.67 -1.25 -0.62
N SER A 36 -10.98 -1.10 -0.47
CA SER A 36 -11.94 -1.49 -1.50
C SER A 36 -11.70 -0.75 -2.80
N LEU A 37 -11.41 0.55 -2.72
CA LEU A 37 -11.12 1.36 -3.91
C LEU A 37 -9.81 0.92 -4.58
N ILE A 38 -8.77 0.64 -3.77
CA ILE A 38 -7.51 0.12 -4.30
C ILE A 38 -7.74 -1.19 -5.05
N GLU A 39 -8.46 -2.11 -4.43
CA GLU A 39 -8.75 -3.42 -5.04
C GLU A 39 -9.46 -3.28 -6.37
N ALA A 40 -10.35 -2.31 -6.48
CA ALA A 40 -11.16 -2.12 -7.68
C ALA A 40 -10.39 -1.42 -8.82
N THR A 41 -9.42 -0.56 -8.51
CA THR A 41 -8.88 0.37 -9.51
C THR A 41 -7.36 0.31 -9.71
N ILE A 42 -6.60 -0.33 -8.83
CA ILE A 42 -5.13 -0.24 -8.87
C ILE A 42 -4.52 -0.68 -10.20
N THR A 43 -5.07 -1.72 -10.81
CA THR A 43 -4.51 -2.25 -12.07
C THR A 43 -4.77 -1.33 -13.27
N GLN A 44 -5.68 -0.37 -13.12
CA GLN A 44 -6.08 0.54 -14.20
C GLN A 44 -5.54 1.95 -13.99
N GLU A 45 -4.82 2.19 -12.89
CA GLU A 45 -4.35 3.53 -12.57
C GLU A 45 -3.04 3.87 -13.26
N GLN A 46 -2.75 5.18 -13.31
CA GLN A 46 -1.46 5.68 -13.77
C GLN A 46 -0.35 5.19 -12.84
N ALA A 47 0.86 5.03 -13.38
CA ALA A 47 1.97 4.42 -12.65
C ALA A 47 2.26 5.07 -11.30
N GLU A 48 2.27 6.41 -11.22
CA GLU A 48 2.57 7.14 -10.00
C GLU A 48 1.46 6.98 -8.95
N VAL A 49 0.21 6.91 -9.40
CA VAL A 49 -0.94 6.68 -8.50
C VAL A 49 -0.95 5.23 -8.04
N GLN A 50 -0.68 4.31 -8.96
CA GLN A 50 -0.60 2.89 -8.67
C GLN A 50 0.44 2.61 -7.58
N TRP A 51 1.62 3.25 -7.69
CA TRP A 51 2.66 3.12 -6.67
C TRP A 51 2.18 3.63 -5.31
N ALA A 52 1.53 4.79 -5.28
CA ALA A 52 1.03 5.38 -4.02
C ALA A 52 -0.08 4.53 -3.40
N MET A 53 -0.96 3.93 -4.21
CA MET A 53 -1.97 2.98 -3.72
C MET A 53 -1.31 1.74 -3.13
N ASN A 54 -0.30 1.21 -3.81
CA ASN A 54 0.44 0.04 -3.33
C ASN A 54 1.15 0.34 -2.01
N PHE A 55 1.79 1.51 -1.91
CA PHE A 55 2.42 2.00 -0.69
C PHE A 55 1.41 2.04 0.47
N THR A 56 0.22 2.58 0.22
CA THR A 56 -0.85 2.64 1.22
C THR A 56 -1.28 1.24 1.66
N ALA A 57 -1.54 0.34 0.70
CA ALA A 57 -1.94 -1.03 1.01
C ALA A 57 -0.86 -1.75 1.81
N GLY A 58 0.41 -1.50 1.48
CA GLY A 58 1.52 -2.09 2.22
C GLY A 58 1.50 -1.72 3.69
N TRP A 59 1.36 -0.43 4.01
CA TRP A 59 1.34 0.01 5.39
C TRP A 59 0.06 -0.39 6.12
N ILE A 60 -1.08 -0.46 5.44
CA ILE A 60 -2.29 -1.04 6.03
C ILE A 60 -2.01 -2.49 6.45
N GLY A 61 -1.41 -3.28 5.57
CA GLY A 61 -1.13 -4.68 5.85
C GLY A 61 -0.11 -4.88 6.99
N VAL A 62 0.84 -3.96 7.14
CA VAL A 62 1.84 -4.04 8.21
C VAL A 62 1.22 -3.75 9.57
N PHE A 63 0.38 -2.73 9.67
CA PHE A 63 -0.10 -2.23 10.96
C PHE A 63 -1.50 -2.67 11.33
N ASP A 64 -2.32 -3.13 10.39
CA ASP A 64 -3.71 -3.49 10.67
C ASP A 64 -3.92 -4.99 10.41
N GLU A 65 -3.91 -5.76 11.49
CA GLU A 65 -4.07 -7.21 11.41
C GLU A 65 -5.34 -7.62 10.69
N GLN A 66 -6.42 -6.87 10.89
CA GLN A 66 -7.72 -7.16 10.29
C GLN A 66 -7.65 -7.19 8.76
N TYR A 67 -6.79 -6.36 8.17
CA TYR A 67 -6.71 -6.21 6.72
C TYR A 67 -5.47 -6.86 6.11
N ARG A 68 -4.59 -7.44 6.93
CA ARG A 68 -3.29 -7.96 6.47
C ARG A 68 -3.42 -8.99 5.34
N ASP A 69 -4.23 -10.01 5.56
CA ASP A 69 -4.39 -11.08 4.57
C ASP A 69 -4.97 -10.55 3.27
N ARG A 70 -5.90 -9.61 3.36
CA ARG A 70 -6.52 -8.99 2.21
C ARG A 70 -5.50 -8.20 1.38
N CYS A 71 -4.57 -7.50 2.04
CA CYS A 71 -3.50 -6.77 1.35
C CYS A 71 -2.52 -7.74 0.69
N ILE A 72 -2.19 -8.84 1.36
CA ILE A 72 -1.32 -9.88 0.79
C ILE A 72 -1.97 -10.49 -0.45
N GLU A 73 -3.26 -10.82 -0.37
CA GLU A 73 -3.98 -11.37 -1.51
C GLU A 73 -4.07 -10.39 -2.69
N LEU A 74 -4.21 -9.09 -2.39
CA LEU A 74 -4.16 -8.06 -3.41
C LEU A 74 -2.86 -8.10 -4.19
N GLY A 75 -1.73 -8.21 -3.48
CA GLY A 75 -0.42 -8.32 -4.11
C GLY A 75 -0.28 -9.55 -4.99
N LYS A 76 -0.75 -10.69 -4.50
CA LYS A 76 -0.71 -11.93 -5.27
C LYS A 76 -1.57 -11.87 -6.52
N ARG A 77 -2.77 -11.34 -6.40
CA ARG A 77 -3.73 -11.22 -7.51
C ARG A 77 -3.24 -10.31 -8.62
N THR A 78 -2.67 -9.16 -8.24
CA THR A 78 -2.22 -8.17 -9.23
C THR A 78 -0.82 -8.46 -9.75
N GLY A 79 0.03 -9.10 -8.96
CA GLY A 79 1.42 -9.35 -9.31
C GLY A 79 2.27 -8.08 -9.42
N LEU A 80 1.77 -6.93 -8.98
CA LEU A 80 2.47 -5.66 -9.11
C LEU A 80 3.79 -5.69 -8.35
N TYR A 81 4.85 -5.27 -9.00
CA TYR A 81 6.22 -5.17 -8.48
C TYR A 81 6.85 -6.53 -8.11
N LYS A 82 6.25 -7.64 -8.53
CA LYS A 82 6.75 -8.98 -8.21
C LYS A 82 8.18 -9.19 -8.70
N ASP A 83 8.47 -8.73 -9.91
CA ASP A 83 9.78 -8.91 -10.54
C ASP A 83 10.65 -7.66 -10.47
N GLU A 84 10.28 -6.70 -9.63
CA GLU A 84 11.02 -5.47 -9.44
C GLU A 84 12.37 -5.75 -8.79
N LYS A 85 13.43 -5.18 -9.38
CA LYS A 85 14.76 -5.27 -8.79
C LYS A 85 14.91 -4.18 -7.74
N VAL A 86 15.30 -4.57 -6.53
CA VAL A 86 15.52 -3.60 -5.44
C VAL A 86 16.97 -3.65 -5.00
N SER A 87 17.46 -2.49 -4.55
CA SER A 87 18.82 -2.39 -4.02
C SER A 87 18.94 -3.18 -2.73
N LYS A 88 20.15 -3.69 -2.47
CA LYS A 88 20.43 -4.39 -1.22
C LYS A 88 20.07 -3.50 -0.04
N GLY A 89 19.33 -4.04 0.92
CA GLY A 89 18.87 -3.30 2.09
C GLY A 89 17.55 -2.59 1.93
N CYS A 90 17.00 -2.53 0.72
CA CYS A 90 15.68 -1.94 0.47
C CYS A 90 14.60 -3.01 0.53
N THR A 91 13.40 -2.63 0.96
CA THR A 91 12.26 -3.54 1.00
C THR A 91 11.58 -3.55 -0.36
N PRO A 92 11.31 -4.74 -0.93
CA PRO A 92 10.57 -4.81 -2.20
C PRO A 92 9.16 -4.23 -2.07
N ASN A 93 8.62 -3.73 -3.17
CA ASN A 93 7.26 -3.17 -3.20
C ASN A 93 6.17 -4.24 -3.44
N TYR A 94 6.55 -5.46 -3.81
CA TYR A 94 5.59 -6.55 -3.96
C TYR A 94 4.93 -6.80 -2.60
N LEU A 95 3.61 -6.63 -2.51
CA LEU A 95 2.90 -6.58 -1.23
C LEU A 95 3.16 -7.77 -0.31
N PRO A 96 3.10 -9.03 -0.77
CA PRO A 96 3.38 -10.14 0.16
C PRO A 96 4.75 -10.05 0.82
N ASP A 97 5.79 -9.68 0.05
CA ASP A 97 7.14 -9.53 0.58
C ASP A 97 7.28 -8.28 1.44
N PHE A 98 6.73 -7.16 0.97
CA PHE A 98 6.77 -5.90 1.72
C PHE A 98 6.15 -6.06 3.10
N ILE A 99 4.95 -6.62 3.16
CA ILE A 99 4.22 -6.77 4.42
C ILE A 99 4.97 -7.72 5.34
N ARG A 100 5.46 -8.85 4.83
CA ARG A 100 6.20 -9.83 5.63
C ARG A 100 7.46 -9.23 6.23
N ILE A 101 8.26 -8.57 5.39
CA ILE A 101 9.55 -8.02 5.82
C ILE A 101 9.34 -6.88 6.82
N GLU A 102 8.48 -5.92 6.50
CA GLU A 102 8.27 -4.76 7.35
C GLU A 102 7.58 -5.12 8.66
N TYR A 103 6.65 -6.08 8.63
CA TYR A 103 6.01 -6.58 9.85
C TYR A 103 7.06 -7.25 10.75
N ASN A 104 7.91 -8.11 10.19
CA ASN A 104 8.93 -8.81 10.98
C ASN A 104 9.95 -7.87 11.59
N LYS A 105 10.34 -6.81 10.89
CA LYS A 105 11.25 -5.80 11.44
C LYS A 105 10.70 -5.19 12.74
N ARG A 106 9.38 -5.00 12.81
CA ARG A 106 8.74 -4.37 13.96
C ARG A 106 8.46 -5.32 15.10
N GLN A 107 8.49 -6.64 14.85
CA GLN A 107 8.31 -7.65 15.90
C GLN A 107 9.59 -7.93 16.69
N LYS A 108 10.75 -7.46 16.22
CA LYS A 108 12.03 -7.73 16.85
C LYS A 108 12.40 -6.75 17.97
N ASP A 109 11.59 -5.76 18.21
CA ASP A 109 11.86 -4.74 19.23
C ASP A 109 11.37 -5.13 20.62
#